data_8f9d766bd51602c8b57ed5819a32bb26
#
_entry.id   8f9d766bd51602c8b57ed5819a32bb26
#
_cell.length_a   1.000
_cell.length_b   1.000
_cell.length_c   1.000
_cell.angle_alpha   90.00
_cell.angle_beta   90.00
_cell.angle_gamma   90.00
#
_symmetry.space_group_name_H-M   'P 1'
#
loop_
_entity.id
_entity.type
_entity.pdbx_description
1 polymer ?
#
loop_
_entity_poly.entity_id
_entity_poly.type
_entity_poly.pdbx_seq_one_letter_code
_entity_poly.pdbx_strand_id
1 'polypeptide(L)'
;MPLVEIIHPQDAFDADGKKKLLESLSATCLRWEGIDVNDVTQSIAWVYLDERPRDSISAGGQPLTQNVYKVTVSVMVGFMDYGRIEGMVKEVTDAILAADGTEGTGAARVFVILNEVPSGTWGVDGKVWPSVFTAETVGLEPERVKRMDAAIQSRPRLDVPLA
;
A
#
# COMPACT_ATOMS: atom_id res chain seq x y z
N MET A 1 -5.26 6.35 4.72
CA MET A 1 -3.81 6.60 4.95
C MET A 1 -3.05 5.36 4.52
N PRO A 2 -2.44 5.35 3.35
CA PRO A 2 -1.68 4.20 2.91
C PRO A 2 -0.28 4.20 3.52
N LEU A 3 0.20 3.01 3.89
CA LEU A 3 1.59 2.74 4.19
C LEU A 3 2.10 1.75 3.14
N VAL A 4 3.09 2.17 2.36
CA VAL A 4 3.65 1.36 1.28
C VAL A 4 5.06 0.92 1.65
N GLU A 5 5.32 -0.38 1.58
CA GLU A 5 6.62 -0.97 1.83
C GLU A 5 7.06 -1.76 0.61
N ILE A 6 8.22 -1.44 0.06
CA ILE A 6 8.76 -2.06 -1.14
C ILE A 6 10.05 -2.76 -0.80
N ILE A 7 10.02 -4.08 -0.73
CA ILE A 7 11.23 -4.90 -0.63
C ILE A 7 11.75 -5.14 -2.04
N HIS A 8 13.02 -4.80 -2.27
CA HIS A 8 13.66 -4.91 -3.57
C HIS A 8 15.14 -5.35 -3.44
N PRO A 9 15.72 -5.98 -4.47
CA PRO A 9 17.14 -6.30 -4.48
C PRO A 9 18.00 -5.05 -4.52
N GLN A 10 19.20 -5.16 -3.99
CA GLN A 10 20.23 -4.14 -4.11
C GLN A 10 20.43 -3.76 -5.60
N ASP A 11 20.63 -2.46 -5.84
CA ASP A 11 20.84 -1.87 -7.17
C ASP A 11 19.68 -2.07 -8.16
N ALA A 12 18.46 -2.40 -7.68
CA ALA A 12 17.29 -2.56 -8.54
C ALA A 12 16.75 -1.22 -9.09
N PHE A 13 16.97 -0.14 -8.37
CA PHE A 13 16.57 1.21 -8.77
C PHE A 13 17.78 2.15 -8.71
N ASP A 14 17.94 2.97 -9.73
CA ASP A 14 18.84 4.11 -9.68
C ASP A 14 18.23 5.27 -8.83
N ALA A 15 18.97 6.36 -8.69
CA ALA A 15 18.55 7.50 -7.90
C ALA A 15 17.27 8.16 -8.44
N ASP A 16 17.12 8.24 -9.76
CA ASP A 16 15.96 8.82 -10.42
C ASP A 16 14.72 7.91 -10.27
N GLY A 17 14.90 6.60 -10.42
CA GLY A 17 13.86 5.60 -10.20
C GLY A 17 13.34 5.64 -8.75
N LYS A 18 14.23 5.66 -7.77
CA LYS A 18 13.88 5.81 -6.34
C LYS A 18 13.06 7.10 -6.11
N LYS A 19 13.53 8.22 -6.63
CA LYS A 19 12.83 9.50 -6.50
C LYS A 19 11.44 9.46 -7.08
N LYS A 20 11.28 8.98 -8.33
CA LYS A 20 9.99 8.87 -9.01
C LYS A 20 9.01 7.97 -8.25
N LEU A 21 9.47 6.85 -7.70
CA LEU A 21 8.64 5.96 -6.89
C LEU A 21 8.12 6.67 -5.64
N LEU A 22 9.00 7.30 -4.86
CA LEU A 22 8.63 8.01 -3.64
C LEU A 22 7.62 9.14 -3.91
N GLU A 23 7.79 9.89 -5.02
CA GLU A 23 6.90 10.99 -5.40
C GLU A 23 5.54 10.50 -5.91
N SER A 24 5.47 9.39 -6.63
CA SER A 24 4.25 8.95 -7.30
C SER A 24 3.37 8.02 -6.46
N LEU A 25 3.96 7.10 -5.70
CA LEU A 25 3.20 6.02 -5.06
C LEU A 25 2.28 6.49 -3.94
N SER A 26 2.69 7.50 -3.14
CA SER A 26 1.81 8.06 -2.12
C SER A 26 0.54 8.67 -2.74
N ALA A 27 0.70 9.45 -3.81
CA ALA A 27 -0.43 10.04 -4.53
C ALA A 27 -1.30 8.97 -5.21
N THR A 28 -0.67 7.93 -5.80
CA THR A 28 -1.40 6.80 -6.40
C THR A 28 -2.27 6.09 -5.38
N CYS A 29 -1.69 5.72 -4.24
CA CYS A 29 -2.44 5.02 -3.20
C CYS A 29 -3.57 5.85 -2.62
N LEU A 30 -3.36 7.16 -2.37
CA LEU A 30 -4.41 8.07 -1.91
C LEU A 30 -5.58 8.14 -2.90
N ARG A 31 -5.31 8.30 -4.21
CA ARG A 31 -6.37 8.32 -5.23
C ARG A 31 -7.21 7.05 -5.22
N TRP A 32 -6.57 5.89 -5.10
CA TRP A 32 -7.30 4.60 -5.05
C TRP A 32 -8.07 4.41 -3.75
N GLU A 33 -7.60 4.96 -2.62
CA GLU A 33 -8.41 5.07 -1.40
C GLU A 33 -9.58 6.06 -1.55
N GLY A 34 -9.58 6.88 -2.62
CA GLY A 34 -10.56 7.94 -2.88
C GLY A 34 -10.38 9.13 -1.96
N ILE A 35 -9.15 9.41 -1.59
CA ILE A 35 -8.74 10.55 -0.78
C ILE A 35 -8.15 11.60 -1.72
N ASP A 36 -8.52 12.86 -1.53
CA ASP A 36 -7.97 13.97 -2.30
C ASP A 36 -6.47 14.11 -2.04
N VAL A 37 -5.71 14.27 -3.13
CA VAL A 37 -4.25 14.43 -3.06
C VAL A 37 -3.91 15.89 -2.83
N ASN A 38 -3.41 16.20 -1.66
CA ASN A 38 -2.95 17.53 -1.26
C ASN A 38 -1.80 17.40 -0.25
N ASP A 39 -1.17 18.51 0.15
CA ASP A 39 -0.02 18.48 1.04
C ASP A 39 -0.29 17.78 2.38
N VAL A 40 -1.48 17.94 2.93
CA VAL A 40 -1.87 17.33 4.21
C VAL A 40 -2.02 15.81 4.04
N THR A 41 -2.76 15.36 3.03
CA THR A 41 -2.99 13.93 2.80
C THR A 41 -1.73 13.19 2.36
N GLN A 42 -0.86 13.85 1.58
CA GLN A 42 0.44 13.29 1.21
C GLN A 42 1.38 13.16 2.42
N SER A 43 1.35 14.08 3.37
CA SER A 43 2.21 14.03 4.55
C SER A 43 1.96 12.80 5.44
N ILE A 44 0.80 12.18 5.31
CA ILE A 44 0.40 10.97 6.05
C ILE A 44 0.42 9.68 5.22
N ALA A 45 0.84 9.76 3.96
CA ALA A 45 0.99 8.61 3.07
C ALA A 45 2.48 8.29 2.89
N TRP A 46 2.95 7.27 3.58
CA TRP A 46 4.37 6.98 3.63
C TRP A 46 4.75 5.83 2.70
N VAL A 47 5.93 5.96 2.09
CA VAL A 47 6.52 4.95 1.21
C VAL A 47 7.91 4.61 1.72
N TYR A 48 8.17 3.33 1.96
CA TYR A 48 9.48 2.80 2.33
C TYR A 48 10.08 1.98 1.20
N LEU A 49 11.35 2.22 0.90
CA LEU A 49 12.18 1.37 0.05
C LEU A 49 13.11 0.57 0.95
N ASP A 50 12.91 -0.75 0.99
CA ASP A 50 13.69 -1.69 1.81
C ASP A 50 14.60 -2.51 0.89
N GLU A 51 15.81 -2.03 0.71
CA GLU A 51 16.81 -2.65 -0.14
C GLU A 51 17.44 -3.86 0.56
N ARG A 52 17.45 -5.00 -0.13
CA ARG A 52 18.01 -6.25 0.38
C ARG A 52 19.19 -6.71 -0.45
N PRO A 53 20.24 -7.28 0.19
CA PRO A 53 21.32 -7.96 -0.54
C PRO A 53 20.76 -9.01 -1.49
N ARG A 54 21.31 -9.10 -2.70
CA ARG A 54 20.80 -10.04 -3.73
C ARG A 54 20.83 -11.50 -3.31
N ASP A 55 21.81 -11.88 -2.52
CA ASP A 55 21.99 -13.23 -1.97
C ASP A 55 21.01 -13.57 -0.83
N SER A 56 20.28 -12.57 -0.30
CA SER A 56 19.23 -12.75 0.71
C SER A 56 17.85 -13.01 0.09
N ILE A 57 17.73 -13.00 -1.24
CA ILE A 57 16.48 -13.21 -1.95
C ILE A 57 16.65 -14.37 -2.95
N SER A 58 15.67 -15.27 -3.00
CA SER A 58 15.67 -16.37 -3.96
C SER A 58 14.30 -16.51 -4.63
N ALA A 59 14.28 -17.03 -5.85
CA ALA A 59 13.07 -17.44 -6.55
C ALA A 59 13.15 -18.94 -6.85
N GLY A 60 12.19 -19.72 -6.33
CA GLY A 60 12.21 -21.17 -6.48
C GLY A 60 13.44 -21.87 -5.86
N GLY A 61 14.01 -21.27 -4.79
CA GLY A 61 15.22 -21.75 -4.14
C GLY A 61 16.52 -21.50 -4.91
N GLN A 62 16.47 -20.73 -6.00
CA GLN A 62 17.63 -20.37 -6.80
C GLN A 62 17.97 -18.88 -6.63
N PRO A 63 19.25 -18.48 -6.81
CA PRO A 63 19.65 -17.08 -6.85
C PRO A 63 18.86 -16.30 -7.91
N LEU A 64 18.63 -15.01 -7.65
CA LEU A 64 17.91 -14.15 -8.58
C LEU A 64 18.69 -13.94 -9.90
N THR A 65 18.01 -14.18 -11.02
CA THR A 65 18.49 -13.85 -12.37
C THR A 65 17.92 -12.53 -12.88
N GLN A 66 16.91 -11.99 -12.20
CA GLN A 66 16.25 -10.71 -12.49
C GLN A 66 15.80 -10.02 -11.21
N ASN A 67 15.47 -8.73 -11.29
CA ASN A 67 14.90 -8.04 -10.15
C ASN A 67 13.48 -8.53 -9.85
N VAL A 68 13.18 -8.77 -8.59
CA VAL A 68 11.85 -9.13 -8.08
C VAL A 68 11.45 -8.18 -6.95
N TYR A 69 10.17 -7.92 -6.83
CA TYR A 69 9.65 -6.91 -5.93
C TYR A 69 8.49 -7.45 -5.10
N LYS A 70 8.52 -7.19 -3.82
CA LYS A 70 7.36 -7.37 -2.94
C LYS A 70 6.90 -6.01 -2.45
N VAL A 71 5.70 -5.61 -2.85
CA VAL A 71 5.05 -4.39 -2.40
C VAL A 71 3.95 -4.77 -1.43
N THR A 72 3.99 -4.23 -0.21
CA THR A 72 2.89 -4.32 0.74
C THR A 72 2.24 -2.94 0.85
N VAL A 73 0.95 -2.84 0.57
CA VAL A 73 0.17 -1.63 0.75
C VAL A 73 -0.79 -1.86 1.91
N SER A 74 -0.48 -1.30 3.07
CA SER A 74 -1.36 -1.33 4.23
C SER A 74 -2.37 -0.20 4.15
N VAL A 75 -3.65 -0.52 4.20
CA VAL A 75 -4.78 0.41 4.15
C VAL A 75 -5.75 0.10 5.28
N MET A 76 -6.47 1.08 5.77
CA MET A 76 -7.52 0.83 6.75
C MET A 76 -8.70 0.11 6.11
N VAL A 77 -9.29 -0.82 6.85
CA VAL A 77 -10.48 -1.55 6.40
C VAL A 77 -11.61 -0.60 6.00
N GLY A 78 -12.27 -0.91 4.88
CA GLY A 78 -13.40 -0.15 4.35
C GLY A 78 -13.05 0.92 3.31
N PHE A 79 -11.76 1.26 3.13
CA PHE A 79 -11.34 2.23 2.11
C PHE A 79 -11.32 1.62 0.70
N MET A 80 -11.17 0.31 0.59
CA MET A 80 -10.99 -0.39 -0.68
C MET A 80 -12.19 -1.30 -0.99
N ASP A 81 -12.56 -1.34 -2.25
CA ASP A 81 -13.37 -2.37 -2.86
C ASP A 81 -12.55 -3.11 -3.93
N TYR A 82 -13.11 -4.16 -4.52
CA TYR A 82 -12.38 -4.99 -5.47
C TYR A 82 -11.85 -4.20 -6.69
N GLY A 83 -12.66 -3.30 -7.26
CA GLY A 83 -12.25 -2.49 -8.40
C GLY A 83 -11.11 -1.52 -8.06
N ARG A 84 -11.13 -0.94 -6.87
CA ARG A 84 -10.04 -0.09 -6.35
C ARG A 84 -8.77 -0.87 -6.11
N ILE A 85 -8.88 -2.09 -5.56
CA ILE A 85 -7.75 -3.00 -5.37
C ILE A 85 -7.10 -3.33 -6.71
N GLU A 86 -7.91 -3.73 -7.70
CA GLU A 86 -7.42 -4.09 -9.04
C GLU A 86 -6.68 -2.94 -9.72
N GLY A 87 -7.26 -1.73 -9.68
CA GLY A 87 -6.63 -0.52 -10.21
C GLY A 87 -5.34 -0.15 -9.49
N MET A 88 -5.33 -0.20 -8.15
CA MET A 88 -4.12 0.08 -7.36
C MET A 88 -3.01 -0.92 -7.67
N VAL A 89 -3.31 -2.22 -7.69
CA VAL A 89 -2.33 -3.28 -8.03
C VAL A 89 -1.71 -3.01 -9.39
N LYS A 90 -2.54 -2.66 -10.39
CA LYS A 90 -2.04 -2.34 -11.72
C LYS A 90 -1.11 -1.12 -11.72
N GLU A 91 -1.54 0.02 -11.18
CA GLU A 91 -0.73 1.25 -11.20
C GLU A 91 0.55 1.12 -10.38
N VAL A 92 0.52 0.46 -9.23
CA VAL A 92 1.72 0.19 -8.42
C VAL A 92 2.70 -0.69 -9.19
N THR A 93 2.21 -1.74 -9.86
CA THR A 93 3.04 -2.61 -10.70
C THR A 93 3.70 -1.81 -11.83
N ASP A 94 2.93 -1.01 -12.55
CA ASP A 94 3.43 -0.18 -13.65
C ASP A 94 4.50 0.82 -13.17
N ALA A 95 4.30 1.44 -12.00
CA ALA A 95 5.27 2.36 -11.40
C ALA A 95 6.61 1.67 -11.05
N ILE A 96 6.55 0.47 -10.47
CA ILE A 96 7.75 -0.33 -10.14
C ILE A 96 8.51 -0.68 -11.42
N LEU A 97 7.81 -1.17 -12.45
CA LEU A 97 8.45 -1.57 -13.72
C LEU A 97 9.06 -0.38 -14.44
N ALA A 98 8.40 0.77 -14.41
CA ALA A 98 8.93 2.00 -15.01
C ALA A 98 10.20 2.52 -14.27
N ALA A 99 10.27 2.33 -12.95
CA ALA A 99 11.42 2.75 -12.16
C ALA A 99 12.62 1.79 -12.25
N ASP A 100 12.36 0.49 -12.48
CA ASP A 100 13.41 -0.53 -12.65
C ASP A 100 14.20 -0.35 -13.95
N GLY A 101 13.57 0.18 -15.01
CA GLY A 101 14.25 0.46 -16.29
C GLY A 101 14.77 -0.78 -17.04
N THR A 102 14.55 -1.98 -16.53
CA THR A 102 14.97 -3.22 -17.21
C THR A 102 13.92 -3.63 -18.23
N GLU A 103 14.32 -3.62 -19.52
CA GLU A 103 13.45 -4.04 -20.61
C GLU A 103 13.16 -5.56 -20.58
N GLY A 104 11.94 -5.92 -20.99
CA GLY A 104 11.62 -7.30 -21.41
C GLY A 104 11.24 -8.30 -20.33
N THR A 105 11.21 -7.91 -19.06
CA THR A 105 10.83 -8.80 -17.96
C THR A 105 9.41 -8.48 -17.49
N GLY A 106 8.48 -9.41 -17.68
CA GLY A 106 7.05 -9.22 -17.41
C GLY A 106 6.67 -8.83 -15.97
N ALA A 107 5.42 -8.43 -15.78
CA ALA A 107 4.84 -8.00 -14.52
C ALA A 107 4.84 -9.09 -13.41
N ALA A 108 5.00 -10.36 -13.76
CA ALA A 108 5.03 -11.49 -12.82
C ALA A 108 6.14 -11.42 -11.76
N ARG A 109 7.10 -10.51 -11.90
CA ARG A 109 8.16 -10.26 -10.91
C ARG A 109 7.79 -9.22 -9.84
N VAL A 110 6.59 -8.64 -9.91
CA VAL A 110 6.08 -7.69 -8.92
C VAL A 110 4.89 -8.30 -8.21
N PHE A 111 5.05 -8.55 -6.92
CA PHE A 111 3.94 -8.98 -6.06
C PHE A 111 3.45 -7.77 -5.27
N VAL A 112 2.17 -7.41 -5.48
CA VAL A 112 1.50 -6.36 -4.71
C VAL A 112 0.49 -7.03 -3.79
N ILE A 113 0.68 -6.82 -2.49
CA ILE A 113 -0.16 -7.38 -1.43
C ILE A 113 -0.87 -6.24 -0.73
N LEU A 114 -2.19 -6.20 -0.77
CA LEU A 114 -2.96 -5.30 0.07
C LEU A 114 -3.20 -5.95 1.43
N ASN A 115 -2.84 -5.19 2.48
CA ASN A 115 -3.07 -5.56 3.85
C ASN A 115 -4.15 -4.64 4.43
N GLU A 116 -5.39 -5.11 4.54
CA GLU A 116 -6.45 -4.37 5.22
C GLU A 116 -6.26 -4.46 6.74
N VAL A 117 -5.94 -3.31 7.34
CA VAL A 117 -5.76 -3.17 8.78
C VAL A 117 -7.12 -3.00 9.44
N PRO A 118 -7.49 -3.85 10.44
CA PRO A 118 -8.77 -3.75 11.12
C PRO A 118 -9.01 -2.38 11.76
N SER A 119 -10.26 -1.92 11.77
CA SER A 119 -10.62 -0.66 12.44
C SER A 119 -10.27 -0.73 13.92
N GLY A 120 -9.59 0.29 14.44
CA GLY A 120 -9.16 0.34 15.83
C GLY A 120 -7.80 -0.29 16.12
N THR A 121 -7.05 -0.73 15.08
CA THR A 121 -5.68 -1.27 15.25
C THR A 121 -4.61 -0.40 14.59
N TRP A 122 -4.98 0.73 14.01
CA TRP A 122 -4.03 1.71 13.45
C TRP A 122 -3.73 2.79 14.49
N GLY A 123 -2.47 2.96 14.84
CA GLY A 123 -2.00 3.97 15.80
C GLY A 123 -1.30 5.14 15.12
N VAL A 124 -1.67 6.37 15.46
CA VAL A 124 -1.03 7.61 15.01
C VAL A 124 -0.93 8.56 16.19
N ASP A 125 0.22 9.19 16.40
CA ASP A 125 0.45 10.16 17.48
C ASP A 125 0.05 9.63 18.88
N GLY A 126 0.37 8.36 19.14
CA GLY A 126 0.04 7.69 20.41
C GLY A 126 -1.45 7.44 20.65
N LYS A 127 -2.29 7.60 19.61
CA LYS A 127 -3.74 7.40 19.68
C LYS A 127 -4.18 6.37 18.64
N VAL A 128 -5.24 5.64 18.96
CA VAL A 128 -5.89 4.74 18.00
C VAL A 128 -6.75 5.57 17.03
N TRP A 129 -6.61 5.29 15.75
CA TRP A 129 -7.39 5.91 14.69
C TRP A 129 -8.35 4.89 14.06
N PRO A 130 -9.65 4.91 14.43
CA PRO A 130 -10.65 4.09 13.78
C PRO A 130 -10.85 4.50 12.30
N SER A 131 -11.20 3.54 11.44
CA SER A 131 -11.37 3.80 10.00
C SER A 131 -12.40 4.89 9.69
N VAL A 132 -13.51 4.92 10.44
CA VAL A 132 -14.56 5.94 10.27
C VAL A 132 -14.04 7.33 10.63
N PHE A 133 -13.37 7.47 11.77
CA PHE A 133 -12.75 8.73 12.18
C PHE A 133 -11.73 9.22 11.16
N THR A 134 -10.92 8.32 10.63
CA THR A 134 -9.95 8.65 9.57
C THR A 134 -10.66 9.11 8.30
N ALA A 135 -11.72 8.41 7.87
CA ALA A 135 -12.47 8.74 6.68
C ALA A 135 -13.10 10.15 6.75
N GLU A 136 -13.66 10.51 7.92
CA GLU A 136 -14.19 11.85 8.18
C GLU A 136 -13.07 12.90 8.18
N THR A 137 -11.94 12.60 8.81
CA THR A 137 -10.80 13.53 8.91
C THR A 137 -10.19 13.85 7.54
N VAL A 138 -10.12 12.87 6.63
CA VAL A 138 -9.61 13.08 5.26
C VAL A 138 -10.69 13.56 4.28
N GLY A 139 -11.90 13.86 4.76
CA GLY A 139 -12.96 14.48 3.99
C GLY A 139 -13.68 13.56 3.00
N LEU A 140 -13.79 12.25 3.30
CA LEU A 140 -14.60 11.37 2.48
C LEU A 140 -16.08 11.77 2.52
N GLU A 141 -16.79 11.57 1.39
CA GLU A 141 -18.22 11.84 1.29
C GLU A 141 -19.03 11.14 2.39
N PRO A 142 -19.94 11.83 3.10
CA PRO A 142 -20.67 11.29 4.26
C PRO A 142 -21.42 9.97 3.97
N GLU A 143 -22.01 9.83 2.79
CA GLU A 143 -22.70 8.58 2.39
C GLU A 143 -21.71 7.43 2.17
N ARG A 144 -20.49 7.72 1.76
CA ARG A 144 -19.42 6.70 1.67
C ARG A 144 -18.96 6.28 3.07
N VAL A 145 -18.77 7.22 3.98
CA VAL A 145 -18.43 6.95 5.38
C VAL A 145 -19.47 6.07 6.05
N LYS A 146 -20.76 6.39 5.86
CA LYS A 146 -21.88 5.60 6.38
C LYS A 146 -21.90 4.15 5.84
N ARG A 147 -21.70 3.96 4.53
CA ARG A 147 -21.60 2.62 3.93
C ARG A 147 -20.40 1.84 4.47
N MET A 148 -19.26 2.52 4.64
CA MET A 148 -18.04 1.95 5.20
C MET A 148 -18.25 1.49 6.64
N ASP A 149 -18.87 2.32 7.49
CA ASP A 149 -19.20 1.97 8.88
C ASP A 149 -20.10 0.74 8.94
N ALA A 150 -21.19 0.72 8.16
CA ALA A 150 -22.08 -0.43 8.08
C ALA A 150 -21.36 -1.72 7.65
N ALA A 151 -20.45 -1.63 6.69
CA ALA A 151 -19.66 -2.76 6.23
C ALA A 151 -18.67 -3.26 7.30
N ILE A 152 -18.05 -2.35 8.06
CA ILE A 152 -17.17 -2.70 9.18
C ILE A 152 -17.95 -3.38 10.30
N GLN A 153 -19.12 -2.85 10.66
CA GLN A 153 -19.97 -3.41 11.72
C GLN A 153 -20.53 -4.79 11.36
N SER A 154 -20.71 -5.08 10.08
CA SER A 154 -21.21 -6.38 9.60
C SER A 154 -20.14 -7.49 9.61
N ARG A 155 -18.87 -7.16 9.76
CA ARG A 155 -17.79 -8.16 9.81
C ARG A 155 -17.84 -8.95 11.12
N PRO A 156 -17.67 -10.29 11.10
CA PRO A 156 -17.58 -11.07 12.32
C PRO A 156 -16.46 -10.52 13.22
N ARG A 157 -16.80 -10.15 14.44
CA ARG A 157 -15.77 -9.87 15.46
C ARG A 157 -15.21 -11.21 15.91
N LEU A 158 -13.89 -11.33 15.92
CA LEU A 158 -13.25 -12.40 16.64
C LEU A 158 -13.36 -12.05 18.13
N ASP A 159 -14.41 -12.53 18.79
CA ASP A 159 -14.49 -12.53 20.25
C ASP A 159 -13.47 -13.56 20.76
N VAL A 160 -12.21 -13.15 20.82
CA VAL A 160 -11.20 -13.88 21.55
C VAL A 160 -11.32 -13.45 23.01
N PRO A 161 -11.73 -14.32 23.94
CA PRO A 161 -11.68 -13.98 25.36
C PRO A 161 -10.23 -13.63 25.69
N LEU A 162 -10.01 -12.44 26.21
CA LEU A 162 -8.74 -12.10 26.84
C LEU A 162 -8.64 -12.95 28.10
N ALA A 163 -7.82 -13.99 28.05
CA ALA A 163 -7.50 -14.82 29.20
C ALA A 163 -6.68 -14.03 30.23
#